data_473ae2e1edd5e0cdf7c254fc93483ba3
#
_entry.id   473ae2e1edd5e0cdf7c254fc93483ba3
#
_cell.length_a   1.000
_cell.length_b   1.000
_cell.length_c   1.000
_cell.angle_alpha   90.00
_cell.angle_beta   90.00
_cell.angle_gamma   90.00
#
_symmetry.space_group_name_H-M   'P 1'
#
loop_
_entity.id
_entity.type
_entity.pdbx_description
1 polymer ?
#
loop_
_entity_poly.entity_id
_entity_poly.type
_entity_poly.pdbx_seq_one_letter_code
_entity_poly.pdbx_strand_id
1 'polypeptide(L)'
;MPHILRKRSARIALTATSGLLAATLGFFAWQSFYPVQAATGWDVEVLHRDVTKAASLLPQADGSLLVSRELDDGRGSILKITATGERVVLIDNLSKPDGMVAAQGGWVFSQEGGLAPVSLSRDGQVTRLFDGESVQGLWNEGNYLYAIEDRKGNGRLMRYDWSSGQLDVLRSGLTETEGLTRCSDGRMLYTEKANGRVRSLSDDGSDPVVVDGLRNPTFLYCDQRGLWISEDNTHRARLLRIDADGSQQTVLTFLKAPQAIIADGIGGYLLAEGGRNRVLRLTPAPAPATAQRN
;
A
#
# COMPACT_ATOMS: atom_id res chain seq x y z
N MET A 1 43.28 -35.60 30.70
CA MET A 1 42.08 -35.82 29.89
C MET A 1 41.07 -34.64 29.79
N PRO A 2 40.94 -33.68 30.73
CA PRO A 2 39.90 -32.62 30.61
C PRO A 2 40.15 -31.59 29.48
N HIS A 3 41.36 -31.35 29.05
CA HIS A 3 41.72 -30.36 28.00
C HIS A 3 41.23 -30.70 26.59
N ILE A 4 41.12 -31.99 26.24
CA ILE A 4 40.70 -32.45 24.91
C ILE A 4 39.18 -32.33 24.75
N LEU A 5 38.43 -32.60 25.79
CA LEU A 5 36.97 -32.46 25.79
C LEU A 5 36.55 -31.01 25.65
N ARG A 6 37.24 -30.08 26.33
CA ARG A 6 36.96 -28.65 26.23
C ARG A 6 37.23 -28.04 24.86
N LYS A 7 38.27 -28.54 24.13
CA LYS A 7 38.56 -28.15 22.75
C LYS A 7 37.54 -28.71 21.75
N ARG A 8 37.00 -29.91 21.98
CA ARG A 8 35.96 -30.50 21.11
C ARG A 8 34.61 -29.75 21.26
N SER A 9 34.18 -29.49 22.48
CA SER A 9 32.95 -28.74 22.71
C SER A 9 33.04 -27.31 22.18
N ALA A 10 34.18 -26.61 22.29
CA ALA A 10 34.39 -25.31 21.73
C ALA A 10 34.33 -25.30 20.16
N ARG A 11 34.89 -26.32 19.52
CA ARG A 11 34.81 -26.48 18.05
C ARG A 11 33.38 -26.75 17.60
N ILE A 12 32.65 -27.63 18.29
CA ILE A 12 31.24 -27.93 17.97
C ILE A 12 30.38 -26.67 18.15
N ALA A 13 30.56 -25.92 19.23
CA ALA A 13 29.86 -24.68 19.45
C ALA A 13 30.15 -23.65 18.34
N LEU A 14 31.42 -23.48 17.98
CA LEU A 14 31.82 -22.55 16.92
C LEU A 14 31.21 -22.94 15.56
N THR A 15 31.23 -24.22 15.21
CA THR A 15 30.65 -24.72 13.96
C THR A 15 29.14 -24.53 13.93
N ALA A 16 28.45 -24.81 15.04
CA ALA A 16 27.01 -24.61 15.16
C ALA A 16 26.61 -23.12 15.04
N THR A 17 27.36 -22.22 15.70
CA THR A 17 27.15 -20.77 15.61
C THR A 17 27.38 -20.26 14.21
N SER A 18 28.46 -20.70 13.54
CA SER A 18 28.75 -20.31 12.15
C SER A 18 27.68 -20.82 11.19
N GLY A 19 27.20 -22.04 11.37
CA GLY A 19 26.11 -22.62 10.58
C GLY A 19 24.80 -21.85 10.74
N LEU A 20 24.44 -21.48 11.97
CA LEU A 20 23.25 -20.67 12.24
C LEU A 20 23.37 -19.26 11.61
N LEU A 21 24.52 -18.61 11.74
CA LEU A 21 24.76 -17.30 11.13
C LEU A 21 24.66 -17.36 9.61
N ALA A 22 25.26 -18.36 8.96
CA ALA A 22 25.15 -18.55 7.52
C ALA A 22 23.70 -18.81 7.07
N ALA A 23 22.95 -19.62 7.79
CA ALA A 23 21.55 -19.88 7.51
C ALA A 23 20.70 -18.61 7.64
N THR A 24 20.94 -17.81 8.69
CA THR A 24 20.27 -16.53 8.92
C THR A 24 20.57 -15.52 7.81
N LEU A 25 21.85 -15.35 7.44
CA LEU A 25 22.27 -14.47 6.35
C LEU A 25 21.69 -14.94 5.00
N GLY A 26 21.72 -16.25 4.73
CA GLY A 26 21.14 -16.85 3.54
C GLY A 26 19.62 -16.61 3.45
N PHE A 27 18.91 -16.72 4.58
CA PHE A 27 17.47 -16.43 4.65
C PHE A 27 17.17 -14.97 4.34
N PHE A 28 17.87 -14.01 4.93
CA PHE A 28 17.67 -12.60 4.63
C PHE A 28 18.07 -12.23 3.20
N ALA A 29 19.15 -12.79 2.69
CA ALA A 29 19.54 -12.61 1.30
C ALA A 29 18.45 -13.15 0.35
N TRP A 30 17.97 -14.37 0.60
CA TRP A 30 16.88 -14.95 -0.17
C TRP A 30 15.64 -14.07 -0.16
N GLN A 31 15.20 -13.59 0.99
CA GLN A 31 14.02 -12.71 1.09
C GLN A 31 14.20 -11.38 0.37
N SER A 32 15.40 -10.81 0.37
CA SER A 32 15.69 -9.54 -0.29
C SER A 32 15.76 -9.67 -1.81
N PHE A 33 16.25 -10.80 -2.31
CA PHE A 33 16.53 -11.00 -3.74
C PHE A 33 15.55 -11.96 -4.44
N TYR A 34 14.71 -12.66 -3.69
CA TYR A 34 13.74 -13.57 -4.31
C TYR A 34 12.75 -12.79 -5.19
N PRO A 35 12.59 -13.17 -6.45
CA PRO A 35 11.74 -12.43 -7.37
C PRO A 35 10.26 -12.53 -6.98
N VAL A 36 9.52 -11.45 -7.21
CA VAL A 36 8.07 -11.47 -7.16
C VAL A 36 7.55 -12.45 -8.21
N GLN A 37 6.56 -13.24 -7.85
CA GLN A 37 5.90 -14.18 -8.74
C GLN A 37 4.47 -13.72 -9.01
N ALA A 38 4.13 -13.65 -10.32
CA ALA A 38 2.77 -13.42 -10.77
C ALA A 38 2.03 -14.74 -10.96
N ALA A 39 0.74 -14.76 -10.66
CA ALA A 39 -0.15 -15.88 -10.99
C ALA A 39 -0.35 -15.98 -12.50
N THR A 40 -0.78 -17.16 -12.96
CA THR A 40 -1.15 -17.37 -14.37
C THR A 40 -2.18 -16.33 -14.82
N GLY A 41 -1.95 -15.74 -15.99
CA GLY A 41 -2.77 -14.65 -16.54
C GLY A 41 -2.31 -13.24 -16.16
N TRP A 42 -1.17 -13.12 -15.47
CA TRP A 42 -0.58 -11.85 -15.08
C TRP A 42 0.91 -11.82 -15.35
N ASP A 43 1.39 -10.67 -15.82
CA ASP A 43 2.81 -10.34 -15.93
C ASP A 43 3.14 -9.22 -14.96
N VAL A 44 4.37 -9.24 -14.42
CA VAL A 44 4.86 -8.20 -13.51
C VAL A 44 6.27 -7.77 -13.90
N GLU A 45 6.48 -6.45 -13.96
CA GLU A 45 7.78 -5.85 -14.22
C GLU A 45 8.10 -4.75 -13.23
N VAL A 46 9.38 -4.40 -13.12
CA VAL A 46 9.81 -3.22 -12.34
C VAL A 46 9.76 -2.00 -13.25
N LEU A 47 8.77 -1.14 -13.04
CA LEU A 47 8.61 0.10 -13.79
C LEU A 47 9.60 1.17 -13.34
N HIS A 48 9.68 1.41 -12.03
CA HIS A 48 10.62 2.38 -11.45
C HIS A 48 11.42 1.75 -10.32
N ARG A 49 12.75 1.83 -10.40
CA ARG A 49 13.70 1.42 -9.37
C ARG A 49 14.07 2.61 -8.49
N ASP A 50 14.67 2.35 -7.33
CA ASP A 50 15.25 3.38 -6.43
C ASP A 50 14.25 4.47 -6.01
N VAL A 51 12.99 4.08 -5.82
CA VAL A 51 11.94 4.91 -5.23
C VAL A 51 11.85 4.54 -3.74
N THR A 52 12.69 5.16 -2.94
CA THR A 52 12.84 4.85 -1.51
C THR A 52 11.49 4.89 -0.80
N LYS A 53 11.11 3.77 -0.16
CA LYS A 53 9.86 3.66 0.61
C LYS A 53 8.64 4.16 -0.16
N ALA A 54 8.49 3.71 -1.42
CA ALA A 54 7.30 4.02 -2.21
C ALA A 54 6.05 3.52 -1.49
N ALA A 55 5.07 4.41 -1.26
CA ALA A 55 3.82 4.07 -0.58
C ALA A 55 2.60 4.42 -1.45
N SER A 56 2.16 5.65 -1.52
CA SER A 56 1.01 6.03 -2.35
C SER A 56 1.42 6.37 -3.79
N LEU A 57 0.53 6.11 -4.72
CA LEU A 57 0.72 6.33 -6.15
C LEU A 57 -0.44 7.13 -6.72
N LEU A 58 -0.16 8.12 -7.58
CA LEU A 58 -1.20 8.88 -8.27
C LEU A 58 -0.76 9.19 -9.71
N PRO A 59 -1.22 8.40 -10.71
CA PRO A 59 -0.99 8.69 -12.12
C PRO A 59 -1.60 10.03 -12.51
N GLN A 60 -0.90 10.79 -13.36
CA GLN A 60 -1.32 12.08 -13.85
C GLN A 60 -1.68 12.01 -15.34
N ALA A 61 -2.53 12.93 -15.81
CA ALA A 61 -2.97 12.97 -17.20
C ALA A 61 -1.82 13.25 -18.21
N ASP A 62 -0.71 13.85 -17.74
CA ASP A 62 0.49 14.09 -18.55
C ASP A 62 1.42 12.86 -18.66
N GLY A 63 0.97 11.71 -18.18
CA GLY A 63 1.74 10.47 -18.14
C GLY A 63 2.79 10.40 -17.02
N SER A 64 2.89 11.42 -16.18
CA SER A 64 3.73 11.37 -15.00
C SER A 64 3.05 10.61 -13.85
N LEU A 65 3.85 10.20 -12.87
CA LEU A 65 3.41 9.52 -11.68
C LEU A 65 3.85 10.31 -10.44
N LEU A 66 2.91 10.64 -9.56
CA LEU A 66 3.25 11.09 -8.21
C LEU A 66 3.43 9.87 -7.32
N VAL A 67 4.50 9.90 -6.51
CA VAL A 67 4.82 8.83 -5.56
C VAL A 67 5.16 9.45 -4.21
N SER A 68 4.51 9.01 -3.15
CA SER A 68 4.95 9.35 -1.80
C SER A 68 6.14 8.48 -1.38
N ARG A 69 7.11 9.07 -0.69
CA ARG A 69 8.22 8.38 -0.04
C ARG A 69 8.01 8.41 1.46
N GLU A 70 7.56 7.29 1.99
CA GLU A 70 7.14 7.09 3.38
C GLU A 70 8.34 6.97 4.33
N LEU A 71 8.97 8.12 4.62
CA LEU A 71 10.07 8.23 5.56
C LEU A 71 9.64 9.07 6.76
N ASP A 72 10.12 8.68 7.95
CA ASP A 72 9.85 9.36 9.21
C ASP A 72 10.62 10.68 9.37
N ASP A 73 10.27 11.44 10.40
CA ASP A 73 11.03 12.56 10.94
C ASP A 73 11.37 13.66 9.92
N GLY A 74 10.39 14.05 9.10
CA GLY A 74 10.57 15.10 8.11
C GLY A 74 11.42 14.69 6.90
N ARG A 75 11.79 13.42 6.74
CA ARG A 75 12.55 12.91 5.60
C ARG A 75 11.66 12.43 4.44
N GLY A 76 10.35 12.33 4.69
CA GLY A 76 9.36 11.99 3.68
C GLY A 76 9.19 13.07 2.63
N SER A 77 8.68 12.69 1.48
CA SER A 77 8.46 13.63 0.37
C SER A 77 7.48 13.07 -0.64
N ILE A 78 6.97 13.94 -1.50
CA ILE A 78 6.20 13.55 -2.68
C ILE A 78 7.04 13.84 -3.91
N LEU A 79 7.28 12.81 -4.69
CA LEU A 79 8.12 12.77 -5.87
C LEU A 79 7.22 12.72 -7.11
N LYS A 80 7.49 13.55 -8.11
CA LYS A 80 6.97 13.41 -9.48
C LYS A 80 8.00 12.66 -10.32
N ILE A 81 7.58 11.57 -10.96
CA ILE A 81 8.34 10.87 -11.98
C ILE A 81 7.69 11.21 -13.32
N THR A 82 8.39 11.89 -14.20
CA THR A 82 7.86 12.27 -15.53
C THR A 82 7.72 11.05 -16.43
N ALA A 83 6.99 11.19 -17.54
CA ALA A 83 6.88 10.14 -18.55
C ALA A 83 8.24 9.73 -19.15
N THR A 84 9.25 10.61 -19.08
CA THR A 84 10.63 10.32 -19.51
C THR A 84 11.51 9.75 -18.41
N GLY A 85 10.97 9.58 -17.18
CA GLY A 85 11.68 9.03 -16.03
C GLY A 85 12.47 10.06 -15.20
N GLU A 86 12.42 11.33 -15.52
CA GLU A 86 12.98 12.40 -14.69
C GLU A 86 12.25 12.48 -13.36
N ARG A 87 12.99 12.79 -12.28
CA ARG A 87 12.47 12.82 -10.90
C ARG A 87 12.59 14.22 -10.32
N VAL A 88 11.45 14.74 -9.87
CA VAL A 88 11.36 16.05 -9.23
C VAL A 88 10.68 15.90 -7.88
N VAL A 89 11.29 16.39 -6.81
CA VAL A 89 10.64 16.48 -5.49
C VAL A 89 9.69 17.67 -5.52
N LEU A 90 8.40 17.42 -5.33
CA LEU A 90 7.37 18.47 -5.32
C LEU A 90 7.16 19.03 -3.91
N ILE A 91 7.16 18.14 -2.90
CA ILE A 91 6.99 18.49 -1.49
C ILE A 91 7.98 17.66 -0.70
N ASP A 92 8.69 18.29 0.22
CA ASP A 92 9.62 17.64 1.16
C ASP A 92 9.25 17.95 2.62
N ASN A 93 10.11 17.54 3.55
CA ASN A 93 9.93 17.74 5.00
C ASN A 93 8.61 17.15 5.54
N LEU A 94 8.12 16.05 4.93
CA LEU A 94 6.96 15.31 5.39
C LEU A 94 7.37 14.19 6.34
N SER A 95 6.46 13.78 7.21
CA SER A 95 6.64 12.64 8.10
C SER A 95 5.68 11.53 7.70
N LYS A 96 6.21 10.46 7.10
CA LYS A 96 5.45 9.33 6.57
C LYS A 96 4.26 9.77 5.68
N PRO A 97 4.49 10.45 4.54
CA PRO A 97 3.41 10.76 3.61
C PRO A 97 2.90 9.46 3.00
N ASP A 98 1.63 9.15 3.22
CA ASP A 98 1.06 7.85 2.83
C ASP A 98 -0.16 7.97 1.91
N GLY A 99 -1.26 8.59 2.34
CA GLY A 99 -2.43 8.77 1.48
C GLY A 99 -2.24 9.81 0.38
N MET A 100 -2.73 9.51 -0.84
CA MET A 100 -2.76 10.47 -1.95
C MET A 100 -3.98 10.23 -2.84
N VAL A 101 -4.72 11.30 -3.20
CA VAL A 101 -5.89 11.20 -4.06
C VAL A 101 -6.09 12.48 -4.89
N ALA A 102 -6.55 12.35 -6.14
CA ALA A 102 -6.93 13.49 -6.97
C ALA A 102 -8.19 14.17 -6.40
N ALA A 103 -8.15 15.49 -6.27
CA ALA A 103 -9.28 16.29 -5.77
C ALA A 103 -9.18 17.75 -6.23
N GLN A 104 -10.32 18.39 -6.46
CA GLN A 104 -10.44 19.86 -6.64
C GLN A 104 -9.47 20.48 -7.66
N GLY A 105 -9.20 19.78 -8.75
CA GLY A 105 -8.24 20.24 -9.79
C GLY A 105 -6.77 20.13 -9.38
N GLY A 106 -6.49 19.48 -8.26
CA GLY A 106 -5.16 19.15 -7.76
C GLY A 106 -5.15 17.76 -7.14
N TRP A 107 -4.45 17.60 -6.02
CA TRP A 107 -4.39 16.35 -5.27
C TRP A 107 -4.23 16.61 -3.78
N VAL A 108 -4.85 15.74 -2.98
CA VAL A 108 -4.75 15.75 -1.51
C VAL A 108 -3.74 14.71 -1.08
N PHE A 109 -3.03 15.02 0.00
CA PHE A 109 -2.11 14.09 0.65
C PHE A 109 -2.26 14.14 2.17
N SER A 110 -1.90 13.03 2.80
CA SER A 110 -1.88 12.86 4.25
C SER A 110 -0.50 12.43 4.73
N GLN A 111 -0.31 12.46 6.05
CA GLN A 111 0.89 12.00 6.74
C GLN A 111 0.50 11.09 7.91
N GLU A 112 1.12 9.92 7.98
CA GLU A 112 0.95 8.97 9.08
C GLU A 112 1.81 9.35 10.31
N GLY A 113 2.82 10.20 10.15
CA GLY A 113 3.77 10.56 11.20
C GLY A 113 3.18 11.43 12.32
N GLY A 114 2.17 10.92 13.04
CA GLY A 114 1.53 11.57 14.18
C GLY A 114 0.43 12.56 13.80
N LEU A 115 0.23 13.62 14.59
CA LEU A 115 -0.73 14.67 14.29
C LEU A 115 -0.18 15.57 13.18
N ALA A 116 -0.84 15.54 12.02
CA ALA A 116 -0.39 16.27 10.84
C ALA A 116 -1.58 16.77 10.01
N PRO A 117 -1.39 17.81 9.18
CA PRO A 117 -2.45 18.27 8.30
C PRO A 117 -2.67 17.30 7.13
N VAL A 118 -3.95 17.04 6.81
CA VAL A 118 -4.37 16.61 5.47
C VAL A 118 -4.42 17.87 4.61
N SER A 119 -3.72 17.86 3.47
CA SER A 119 -3.47 19.06 2.68
C SER A 119 -3.80 18.87 1.21
N LEU A 120 -4.32 19.92 0.56
CA LEU A 120 -4.53 20.02 -0.89
C LEU A 120 -3.33 20.71 -1.53
N SER A 121 -2.74 20.10 -2.53
CA SER A 121 -1.77 20.70 -3.44
C SER A 121 -2.44 21.00 -4.77
N ARG A 122 -2.42 22.28 -5.18
CA ARG A 122 -2.96 22.74 -6.45
C ARG A 122 -2.13 23.92 -6.96
N ASP A 123 -1.73 23.89 -8.23
CA ASP A 123 -0.94 24.96 -8.88
C ASP A 123 0.33 25.34 -8.09
N GLY A 124 1.00 24.36 -7.48
CA GLY A 124 2.19 24.56 -6.67
C GLY A 124 1.93 25.14 -5.28
N GLN A 125 0.69 25.42 -4.91
CA GLN A 125 0.29 25.90 -3.59
C GLN A 125 -0.23 24.73 -2.73
N VAL A 126 0.17 24.70 -1.46
CA VAL A 126 -0.30 23.73 -0.47
C VAL A 126 -1.24 24.41 0.53
N THR A 127 -2.46 23.93 0.61
CA THR A 127 -3.50 24.42 1.53
C THR A 127 -3.84 23.34 2.54
N ARG A 128 -3.75 23.66 3.84
CA ARG A 128 -4.22 22.80 4.92
C ARG A 128 -5.75 22.72 4.90
N LEU A 129 -6.30 21.52 4.98
CA LEU A 129 -7.74 21.27 5.06
C LEU A 129 -8.19 21.05 6.50
N PHE A 130 -7.65 20.04 7.15
CA PHE A 130 -7.92 19.68 8.54
C PHE A 130 -6.74 18.89 9.12
N ASP A 131 -6.75 18.67 10.45
CA ASP A 131 -5.76 17.83 11.12
C ASP A 131 -6.31 16.44 11.38
N GLY A 132 -5.45 15.44 11.19
CA GLY A 132 -5.68 14.06 11.60
C GLY A 132 -4.44 13.45 12.23
N GLU A 133 -4.61 12.40 12.97
CA GLU A 133 -3.51 11.68 13.60
C GLU A 133 -3.30 10.35 12.87
N SER A 134 -2.10 10.16 12.31
CA SER A 134 -1.74 8.96 11.52
C SER A 134 -2.74 8.69 10.37
N VAL A 135 -3.06 9.70 9.56
CA VAL A 135 -3.98 9.53 8.43
C VAL A 135 -3.27 8.82 7.29
N GLN A 136 -3.79 7.67 6.87
CA GLN A 136 -3.28 6.89 5.75
C GLN A 136 -4.21 6.93 4.54
N GLY A 137 -5.34 6.21 4.57
CA GLY A 137 -6.24 6.11 3.44
C GLY A 137 -7.01 7.40 3.17
N LEU A 138 -7.05 7.79 1.89
CA LEU A 138 -7.84 8.91 1.39
C LEU A 138 -8.73 8.45 0.23
N TRP A 139 -9.95 8.97 0.17
CA TRP A 139 -10.86 8.78 -0.95
C TRP A 139 -11.63 10.08 -1.23
N ASN A 140 -11.65 10.53 -2.48
CA ASN A 140 -12.37 11.73 -2.88
C ASN A 140 -13.50 11.40 -3.84
N GLU A 141 -14.70 11.83 -3.54
CA GLU A 141 -15.87 11.59 -4.36
C GLU A 141 -16.93 12.70 -4.21
N GLY A 142 -17.36 13.26 -5.32
CA GLY A 142 -18.35 14.31 -5.33
C GLY A 142 -17.93 15.51 -4.48
N ASN A 143 -18.76 15.87 -3.49
CA ASN A 143 -18.48 16.98 -2.58
C ASN A 143 -17.73 16.57 -1.30
N TYR A 144 -17.20 15.34 -1.23
CA TYR A 144 -16.61 14.83 -0.01
C TYR A 144 -15.22 14.24 -0.20
N LEU A 145 -14.35 14.54 0.76
CA LEU A 145 -13.08 13.84 0.98
C LEU A 145 -13.22 12.97 2.22
N TYR A 146 -12.95 11.69 2.08
CA TYR A 146 -12.90 10.74 3.18
C TYR A 146 -11.44 10.48 3.58
N ALA A 147 -11.21 10.34 4.89
CA ALA A 147 -9.90 10.07 5.45
C ALA A 147 -10.00 9.06 6.59
N ILE A 148 -9.02 8.16 6.71
CA ILE A 148 -9.00 7.14 7.76
C ILE A 148 -7.68 7.16 8.51
N GLU A 149 -7.75 7.03 9.84
CA GLU A 149 -6.59 7.05 10.75
C GLU A 149 -6.15 5.64 11.11
N ASP A 150 -4.85 5.36 10.98
CA ASP A 150 -4.22 4.13 11.50
C ASP A 150 -3.80 4.33 12.95
N ARG A 151 -4.70 3.98 13.86
CA ARG A 151 -4.48 4.07 15.32
C ARG A 151 -5.04 2.85 16.04
N LYS A 152 -4.40 2.46 17.14
CA LYS A 152 -4.87 1.34 17.97
C LYS A 152 -6.02 1.76 18.86
N GLY A 153 -7.26 1.38 18.49
CA GLY A 153 -8.47 1.57 19.29
C GLY A 153 -8.98 3.00 19.35
N ASN A 154 -8.33 3.95 18.69
CA ASN A 154 -8.70 5.36 18.66
C ASN A 154 -8.77 5.93 17.23
N GLY A 155 -8.66 5.09 16.21
CA GLY A 155 -8.74 5.51 14.81
C GLY A 155 -10.12 6.06 14.46
N ARG A 156 -10.15 7.00 13.53
CA ARG A 156 -11.38 7.61 13.03
C ARG A 156 -11.49 7.43 11.52
N LEU A 157 -12.70 7.25 11.03
CA LEU A 157 -13.06 7.48 9.63
C LEU A 157 -13.80 8.81 9.57
N MET A 158 -13.28 9.74 8.80
CA MET A 158 -13.72 11.12 8.73
C MET A 158 -14.20 11.46 7.32
N ARG A 159 -15.10 12.45 7.23
CA ARG A 159 -15.60 13.00 5.98
C ARG A 159 -15.51 14.53 6.03
N TYR A 160 -14.75 15.09 5.10
CA TYR A 160 -14.63 16.54 4.92
C TYR A 160 -15.52 16.99 3.76
N ASP A 161 -16.34 18.00 3.99
CA ASP A 161 -17.23 18.60 2.99
C ASP A 161 -16.54 19.78 2.31
N TRP A 162 -16.33 19.67 1.00
CA TRP A 162 -15.64 20.71 0.20
C TRP A 162 -16.38 22.04 0.17
N SER A 163 -17.73 22.04 0.27
CA SER A 163 -18.53 23.25 0.17
C SER A 163 -18.56 24.07 1.45
N SER A 164 -18.59 23.39 2.59
CA SER A 164 -18.70 24.05 3.91
C SER A 164 -17.37 24.08 4.67
N GLY A 165 -16.40 23.23 4.32
CA GLY A 165 -15.19 23.04 5.10
C GLY A 165 -15.41 22.26 6.40
N GLN A 166 -16.59 21.68 6.60
CA GLN A 166 -16.92 20.91 7.81
C GLN A 166 -16.28 19.53 7.76
N LEU A 167 -15.76 19.08 8.92
CA LEU A 167 -15.23 17.73 9.13
C LEU A 167 -16.16 16.94 10.06
N ASP A 168 -16.74 15.86 9.54
CA ASP A 168 -17.56 14.92 10.31
C ASP A 168 -16.74 13.68 10.66
N VAL A 169 -16.98 13.12 11.86
CA VAL A 169 -16.45 11.80 12.25
C VAL A 169 -17.54 10.76 12.02
N LEU A 170 -17.36 9.90 11.02
CA LEU A 170 -18.32 8.85 10.67
C LEU A 170 -18.16 7.62 11.57
N ARG A 171 -16.90 7.27 11.95
CA ARG A 171 -16.59 6.19 12.89
C ARG A 171 -15.46 6.63 13.81
N SER A 172 -15.48 6.07 15.03
CA SER A 172 -14.42 6.23 16.03
C SER A 172 -14.12 4.88 16.68
N GLY A 173 -12.99 4.80 17.40
CA GLY A 173 -12.60 3.58 18.07
C GLY A 173 -12.10 2.49 17.11
N LEU A 174 -11.73 2.85 15.89
CA LEU A 174 -11.18 1.93 14.91
C LEU A 174 -9.77 1.50 15.31
N THR A 175 -9.36 0.31 14.86
CA THR A 175 -8.06 -0.27 15.21
C THR A 175 -7.28 -0.66 13.98
N GLU A 176 -6.14 0.03 13.77
CA GLU A 176 -5.21 -0.22 12.66
C GLU A 176 -5.95 -0.30 11.32
N THR A 177 -6.58 0.81 10.94
CA THR A 177 -7.33 0.96 9.69
C THR A 177 -6.52 1.81 8.72
N GLU A 178 -6.16 1.27 7.56
CA GLU A 178 -5.26 1.94 6.62
C GLU A 178 -5.91 2.21 5.26
N GLY A 179 -6.45 1.19 4.62
CA GLY A 179 -7.01 1.28 3.27
C GLY A 179 -8.45 1.78 3.26
N LEU A 180 -8.76 2.60 2.26
CA LEU A 180 -10.10 3.12 2.01
C LEU A 180 -10.35 3.16 0.50
N THR A 181 -11.50 2.64 0.04
CA THR A 181 -11.89 2.67 -1.36
C THR A 181 -13.40 2.61 -1.51
N ARG A 182 -13.93 3.08 -2.64
CA ARG A 182 -15.32 2.83 -3.03
C ARG A 182 -15.39 1.95 -4.25
N CYS A 183 -16.24 0.94 -4.21
CA CYS A 183 -16.52 0.06 -5.34
C CYS A 183 -17.63 0.61 -6.23
N SER A 184 -17.72 0.09 -7.45
CA SER A 184 -18.74 0.51 -8.43
C SER A 184 -20.18 0.22 -8.00
N ASP A 185 -20.38 -0.71 -7.05
CA ASP A 185 -21.67 -1.01 -6.43
C ASP A 185 -22.07 0.01 -5.34
N GLY A 186 -21.26 1.05 -5.13
CA GLY A 186 -21.51 2.12 -4.18
C GLY A 186 -21.00 1.84 -2.76
N ARG A 187 -20.49 0.64 -2.44
CA ARG A 187 -19.95 0.34 -1.12
C ARG A 187 -18.65 1.08 -0.86
N MET A 188 -18.54 1.77 0.26
CA MET A 188 -17.29 2.29 0.79
C MET A 188 -16.66 1.21 1.68
N LEU A 189 -15.46 0.78 1.33
CA LEU A 189 -14.75 -0.29 2.01
C LEU A 189 -13.52 0.25 2.75
N TYR A 190 -13.22 -0.32 3.91
CA TYR A 190 -12.01 0.00 4.67
C TYR A 190 -11.39 -1.26 5.30
N THR A 191 -10.07 -1.22 5.52
CA THR A 191 -9.34 -2.33 6.16
C THR A 191 -9.38 -2.24 7.68
N GLU A 192 -9.36 -3.39 8.34
CA GLU A 192 -8.96 -3.58 9.73
C GLU A 192 -7.72 -4.48 9.75
N LYS A 193 -6.55 -3.89 9.72
CA LYS A 193 -5.26 -4.59 9.60
C LYS A 193 -5.05 -5.58 10.75
N ALA A 194 -5.25 -5.14 11.99
CA ALA A 194 -5.08 -5.98 13.17
C ALA A 194 -6.01 -7.20 13.19
N ASN A 195 -7.20 -7.09 12.58
CA ASN A 195 -8.20 -8.15 12.57
C ASN A 195 -8.18 -8.98 11.27
N GLY A 196 -7.33 -8.62 10.29
CA GLY A 196 -7.24 -9.32 9.01
C GLY A 196 -8.52 -9.23 8.17
N ARG A 197 -9.19 -8.06 8.15
CA ARG A 197 -10.52 -7.91 7.55
C ARG A 197 -10.63 -6.69 6.66
N VAL A 198 -11.63 -6.75 5.76
CA VAL A 198 -12.20 -5.59 5.08
C VAL A 198 -13.66 -5.47 5.49
N ARG A 199 -14.07 -4.25 5.84
CA ARG A 199 -15.46 -3.92 6.19
C ARG A 199 -16.09 -2.99 5.17
N SER A 200 -17.41 -3.00 5.11
CA SER A 200 -18.21 -2.03 4.37
C SER A 200 -18.78 -1.01 5.34
N LEU A 201 -18.51 0.27 5.09
CA LEU A 201 -19.15 1.35 5.84
C LEU A 201 -20.66 1.30 5.60
N SER A 202 -21.46 1.31 6.66
CA SER A 202 -22.93 1.28 6.61
C SER A 202 -23.54 2.44 7.41
N ASP A 203 -24.69 2.94 6.99
CA ASP A 203 -25.34 4.08 7.64
C ASP A 203 -25.81 3.75 9.06
N ASP A 204 -26.13 2.49 9.35
CA ASP A 204 -26.57 2.02 10.67
C ASP A 204 -25.42 1.77 11.66
N GLY A 205 -24.16 1.90 11.21
CA GLY A 205 -22.97 1.68 12.02
C GLY A 205 -22.58 0.20 12.23
N SER A 206 -23.27 -0.75 11.62
CA SER A 206 -22.98 -2.19 11.77
C SER A 206 -21.67 -2.61 11.07
N ASP A 207 -21.32 -1.92 10.01
CA ASP A 207 -20.11 -2.12 9.20
C ASP A 207 -19.78 -3.61 8.96
N PRO A 208 -20.58 -4.32 8.15
CA PRO A 208 -20.42 -5.75 7.97
C PRO A 208 -19.06 -6.11 7.38
N VAL A 209 -18.51 -7.26 7.81
CA VAL A 209 -17.29 -7.82 7.24
C VAL A 209 -17.59 -8.35 5.82
N VAL A 210 -16.81 -7.91 4.84
CA VAL A 210 -16.95 -8.33 3.43
C VAL A 210 -15.82 -9.28 2.99
N VAL A 211 -14.66 -9.20 3.63
CA VAL A 211 -13.54 -10.14 3.44
C VAL A 211 -12.91 -10.42 4.80
N ASP A 212 -12.60 -11.67 5.09
CA ASP A 212 -11.95 -12.13 6.33
C ASP A 212 -10.73 -13.02 6.03
N GLY A 213 -9.92 -13.30 7.04
CA GLY A 213 -8.78 -14.21 6.94
C GLY A 213 -7.57 -13.64 6.17
N LEU A 214 -7.47 -12.33 6.08
CA LEU A 214 -6.35 -11.61 5.46
C LEU A 214 -5.16 -11.51 6.43
N ARG A 215 -3.97 -11.23 5.88
CA ARG A 215 -2.73 -11.06 6.64
C ARG A 215 -2.29 -9.60 6.60
N ASN A 216 -2.63 -8.82 7.62
CA ASN A 216 -2.33 -7.38 7.69
C ASN A 216 -2.76 -6.64 6.40
N PRO A 217 -4.05 -6.64 6.04
CA PRO A 217 -4.53 -5.92 4.86
C PRO A 217 -4.33 -4.41 5.06
N THR A 218 -3.78 -3.75 4.05
CA THR A 218 -3.47 -2.32 4.07
C THR A 218 -4.26 -1.58 3.01
N PHE A 219 -3.71 -1.44 1.82
CA PHE A 219 -4.34 -0.67 0.76
C PHE A 219 -5.42 -1.45 0.02
N LEU A 220 -6.44 -0.71 -0.38
CA LEU A 220 -7.56 -1.19 -1.18
C LEU A 220 -7.65 -0.42 -2.50
N TYR A 221 -8.01 -1.11 -3.54
CA TYR A 221 -8.44 -0.52 -4.80
C TYR A 221 -9.57 -1.35 -5.38
N CYS A 222 -10.65 -0.71 -5.85
CA CYS A 222 -11.80 -1.40 -6.39
C CYS A 222 -12.09 -0.91 -7.82
N ASP A 223 -12.21 -1.85 -8.76
CA ASP A 223 -12.57 -1.58 -10.14
C ASP A 223 -13.51 -2.67 -10.69
N GLN A 224 -13.71 -2.67 -12.01
CA GLN A 224 -14.58 -3.67 -12.65
C GLN A 224 -14.04 -5.11 -12.59
N ARG A 225 -12.75 -5.30 -12.31
CA ARG A 225 -12.13 -6.63 -12.14
C ARG A 225 -12.25 -7.17 -10.71
N GLY A 226 -12.65 -6.33 -9.77
CA GLY A 226 -12.86 -6.74 -8.38
C GLY A 226 -12.19 -5.83 -7.38
N LEU A 227 -12.11 -6.30 -6.15
CA LEU A 227 -11.45 -5.64 -5.03
C LEU A 227 -10.02 -6.14 -4.91
N TRP A 228 -9.05 -5.23 -5.06
CA TRP A 228 -7.63 -5.47 -4.87
C TRP A 228 -7.24 -5.14 -3.44
N ILE A 229 -6.43 -6.00 -2.84
CA ILE A 229 -5.99 -5.88 -1.44
C ILE A 229 -4.49 -6.13 -1.37
N SER A 230 -3.73 -5.13 -0.89
CA SER A 230 -2.33 -5.34 -0.51
C SER A 230 -2.25 -5.87 0.92
N GLU A 231 -1.39 -6.86 1.16
CA GLU A 231 -1.07 -7.35 2.50
C GLU A 231 0.31 -6.84 2.91
N ASP A 232 0.39 -6.02 3.95
CA ASP A 232 1.67 -5.51 4.46
C ASP A 232 2.36 -6.56 5.33
N ASN A 233 3.22 -7.32 4.69
CA ASN A 233 4.10 -8.23 5.40
C ASN A 233 5.54 -7.97 4.96
N THR A 234 6.47 -7.97 5.89
CA THR A 234 7.88 -7.74 5.59
C THR A 234 8.46 -8.80 4.67
N HIS A 235 7.82 -9.97 4.59
CA HIS A 235 8.28 -11.12 3.81
C HIS A 235 7.09 -11.94 3.32
N ARG A 236 7.13 -12.37 2.05
CA ARG A 236 6.07 -13.19 1.42
C ARG A 236 4.70 -12.51 1.44
N ALA A 237 4.69 -11.20 1.40
CA ALA A 237 3.45 -10.45 1.25
C ALA A 237 2.78 -10.76 -0.09
N ARG A 238 1.47 -10.59 -0.14
CA ARG A 238 0.66 -10.91 -1.31
C ARG A 238 -0.08 -9.67 -1.79
N LEU A 239 -0.37 -9.66 -3.09
CA LEU A 239 -1.45 -8.88 -3.66
C LEU A 239 -2.59 -9.82 -3.97
N LEU A 240 -3.76 -9.55 -3.43
CA LEU A 240 -4.97 -10.33 -3.62
C LEU A 240 -5.96 -9.59 -4.51
N ARG A 241 -6.82 -10.34 -5.20
CA ARG A 241 -8.01 -9.83 -5.85
C ARG A 241 -9.21 -10.66 -5.40
N ILE A 242 -10.30 -10.00 -5.05
CA ILE A 242 -11.59 -10.63 -4.76
C ILE A 242 -12.50 -10.33 -5.94
N ASP A 243 -12.93 -11.35 -6.61
CA ASP A 243 -13.82 -11.26 -7.77
C ASP A 243 -15.27 -10.98 -7.35
N ALA A 244 -16.16 -10.67 -8.29
CA ALA A 244 -17.54 -10.32 -8.01
C ALA A 244 -18.34 -11.46 -7.34
N ASP A 245 -17.94 -12.71 -7.56
CA ASP A 245 -18.51 -13.90 -6.92
C ASP A 245 -17.97 -14.18 -5.52
N GLY A 246 -17.06 -13.32 -5.02
CA GLY A 246 -16.39 -13.48 -3.74
C GLY A 246 -15.17 -14.41 -3.76
N SER A 247 -14.82 -14.99 -4.91
CA SER A 247 -13.63 -15.83 -5.02
C SER A 247 -12.35 -15.00 -4.85
N GLN A 248 -11.39 -15.55 -4.09
CA GLN A 248 -10.12 -14.90 -3.81
C GLN A 248 -9.00 -15.46 -4.67
N GLN A 249 -8.34 -14.60 -5.42
CA GLN A 249 -7.13 -14.93 -6.17
C GLN A 249 -5.90 -14.26 -5.55
N THR A 250 -4.82 -15.01 -5.33
CA THR A 250 -3.50 -14.43 -5.06
C THR A 250 -2.86 -14.10 -6.40
N VAL A 251 -2.72 -12.80 -6.69
CA VAL A 251 -2.21 -12.31 -7.98
C VAL A 251 -0.69 -12.19 -7.98
N LEU A 252 -0.10 -11.66 -6.90
CA LEU A 252 1.35 -11.61 -6.70
C LEU A 252 1.74 -12.22 -5.36
N THR A 253 2.90 -12.87 -5.33
CA THR A 253 3.53 -13.41 -4.11
C THR A 253 4.96 -12.91 -3.96
N PHE A 254 5.55 -13.12 -2.77
CA PHE A 254 6.93 -12.73 -2.43
C PHE A 254 7.18 -11.23 -2.52
N LEU A 255 6.15 -10.43 -2.35
CA LEU A 255 6.25 -8.99 -2.15
C LEU A 255 6.89 -8.68 -0.79
N LYS A 256 7.43 -7.47 -0.66
CA LYS A 256 7.96 -6.93 0.59
C LYS A 256 7.36 -5.57 0.86
N ALA A 257 6.52 -5.48 1.90
CA ALA A 257 5.76 -4.29 2.24
C ALA A 257 5.12 -3.64 0.99
N PRO A 258 4.21 -4.35 0.29
CA PRO A 258 3.44 -3.74 -0.78
C PRO A 258 2.47 -2.73 -0.18
N GLN A 259 2.34 -1.61 -0.85
CA GLN A 259 1.52 -0.47 -0.44
C GLN A 259 0.40 -0.24 -1.48
N ALA A 260 0.16 0.99 -1.90
CA ALA A 260 -0.91 1.32 -2.82
C ALA A 260 -0.82 0.56 -4.15
N ILE A 261 -1.98 0.06 -4.57
CA ILE A 261 -2.24 -0.41 -5.94
C ILE A 261 -3.26 0.51 -6.59
N ILE A 262 -3.05 0.85 -7.86
CA ILE A 262 -3.95 1.72 -8.63
C ILE A 262 -3.88 1.35 -10.11
N ALA A 263 -4.95 1.57 -10.88
CA ALA A 263 -4.92 1.42 -12.34
C ALA A 263 -3.89 2.34 -12.99
N ASP A 264 -3.18 1.86 -14.02
CA ASP A 264 -2.19 2.63 -14.77
C ASP A 264 -2.79 3.50 -15.88
N GLY A 265 -4.12 3.44 -16.08
CA GLY A 265 -4.84 4.17 -17.11
C GLY A 265 -4.78 3.54 -18.50
N ILE A 266 -4.01 2.49 -18.74
CA ILE A 266 -3.84 1.83 -20.03
C ILE A 266 -4.12 0.31 -19.98
N GLY A 267 -4.81 -0.14 -18.93
CA GLY A 267 -5.33 -1.50 -18.78
C GLY A 267 -4.55 -2.41 -17.83
N GLY A 268 -3.48 -1.89 -17.21
CA GLY A 268 -2.72 -2.53 -16.15
C GLY A 268 -2.86 -1.81 -14.81
N TYR A 269 -1.96 -2.13 -13.90
CA TYR A 269 -1.91 -1.56 -12.56
C TYR A 269 -0.48 -1.20 -12.16
N LEU A 270 -0.36 -0.20 -11.30
CA LEU A 270 0.87 0.15 -10.59
C LEU A 270 0.76 -0.29 -9.14
N LEU A 271 1.83 -0.88 -8.62
CA LEU A 271 1.94 -1.30 -7.23
C LEU A 271 3.21 -0.71 -6.61
N ALA A 272 3.07 0.02 -5.53
CA ALA A 272 4.21 0.44 -4.73
C ALA A 272 4.72 -0.73 -3.88
N GLU A 273 6.01 -1.05 -3.98
CA GLU A 273 6.69 -2.03 -3.14
C GLU A 273 7.74 -1.33 -2.28
N GLY A 274 7.28 -0.73 -1.16
CA GLY A 274 8.09 0.10 -0.28
C GLY A 274 9.30 -0.62 0.31
N GLY A 275 9.14 -1.89 0.65
CA GLY A 275 10.22 -2.70 1.20
C GLY A 275 11.37 -3.03 0.22
N ARG A 276 11.16 -2.84 -1.09
CA ARG A 276 12.20 -2.95 -2.13
C ARG A 276 12.43 -1.66 -2.90
N ASN A 277 11.93 -0.54 -2.41
CA ASN A 277 12.18 0.78 -2.97
C ASN A 277 11.87 0.88 -4.47
N ARG A 278 10.69 0.39 -4.89
CA ARG A 278 10.35 0.34 -6.31
C ARG A 278 8.84 0.44 -6.56
N VAL A 279 8.49 0.76 -7.79
CA VAL A 279 7.14 0.66 -8.32
C VAL A 279 7.11 -0.46 -9.34
N LEU A 280 6.17 -1.37 -9.19
CA LEU A 280 5.90 -2.47 -10.10
C LEU A 280 4.76 -2.07 -11.04
N ARG A 281 4.80 -2.60 -12.26
CA ARG A 281 3.69 -2.62 -13.20
C ARG A 281 3.17 -4.04 -13.33
N LEU A 282 1.88 -4.20 -13.22
CA LEU A 282 1.17 -5.47 -13.36
C LEU A 282 0.23 -5.36 -14.57
N THR A 283 0.36 -6.28 -15.51
CA THR A 283 -0.46 -6.31 -16.71
C THR A 283 -1.12 -7.69 -16.90
N PRO A 284 -2.35 -7.74 -17.44
CA PRO A 284 -2.90 -9.02 -17.87
C PRO A 284 -1.98 -9.66 -18.91
N ALA A 285 -1.60 -10.92 -18.69
CA ALA A 285 -0.84 -11.68 -19.67
C ALA A 285 -1.70 -11.95 -20.94
N PRO A 286 -1.09 -11.97 -22.12
CA PRO A 286 -1.79 -12.35 -23.33
C PRO A 286 -2.45 -13.74 -23.16
N ALA A 287 -3.68 -13.89 -23.64
CA ALA A 287 -4.30 -15.21 -23.68
C ALA A 287 -3.38 -16.19 -24.45
N PRO A 288 -3.16 -17.42 -23.95
CA PRO A 288 -2.38 -18.39 -24.68
C PRO A 288 -2.99 -18.56 -26.07
N ALA A 289 -2.16 -18.41 -27.12
CA ALA A 289 -2.61 -18.64 -28.49
C ALA A 289 -3.24 -20.02 -28.55
N THR A 290 -4.53 -20.10 -28.80
CA THR A 290 -5.24 -21.36 -29.06
C THR A 290 -4.55 -22.01 -30.24
N ALA A 291 -3.79 -23.08 -29.99
CA ALA A 291 -3.23 -23.89 -31.05
C ALA A 291 -4.42 -24.36 -31.93
N GLN A 292 -4.59 -23.73 -33.09
CA GLN A 292 -5.48 -24.25 -34.13
C GLN A 292 -4.95 -25.65 -34.44
N ARG A 293 -5.65 -26.66 -33.94
CA ARG A 293 -5.48 -28.05 -34.41
C ARG A 293 -6.02 -28.08 -35.85
N ASN A 294 -5.09 -28.09 -36.80
CA ASN A 294 -5.40 -28.50 -38.17
C ASN A 294 -5.77 -29.97 -38.21
#